data_5de7d04a29e0d2ffbd620f337486fd05
#
_entry.id   5de7d04a29e0d2ffbd620f337486fd05
#
_cell.length_a   1.000
_cell.length_b   1.000
_cell.length_c   1.000
_cell.angle_alpha   90.00
_cell.angle_beta   90.00
_cell.angle_gamma   90.00
#
_symmetry.space_group_name_H-M   'P 1'
#
loop_
_entity.id
_entity.type
_entity.pdbx_description
1 polymer ?
#
loop_
_entity_poly.entity_id
_entity_poly.type
_entity_poly.pdbx_seq_one_letter_code
_entity_poly.pdbx_strand_id
1 'polypeptide(L)'
;LRVKLIIICVLLTLISCCFYIYYLFTTPNTLLVSRKDTVFITVKPEAYQDVLITRAITIPKESTVISSEHGGKVIEINKAAFESVKKGETIALLANYDFMLEATSRMADITEQINNLRNMKIQLEQDARDTKLRLQEAQHQVMVMTKNLIRHQALDKKSMIAKSELEHQKDMLQNWKMQSEILMEHNNKNEKSFPEQFKNINDSIFLLERMIKMVESGMEQLVITAPIDGVLSILDLELGQQIKPGEKIAIIDNLNSYYFDVYFSEYYLNRIKPHSSVISQINGQSVPLLIESVSTIVENGKFKAKLTPTLLSSKPLKRGQSIEIKITLQDDKENLLLVPIESIVTDQDGGNFLYVYQQQYDHAIKTKVEIKRRNTEKTEITAGLNSGQRIIIPSDLNSNKYNIIEFK
;
A
#
# COMPACT_ATOMS: atom_id res chain seq x y z
N LEU A 1 86.04 62.32 19.00
CA LEU A 1 86.11 60.88 18.58
C LEU A 1 85.09 59.99 19.29
N ARG A 2 84.90 60.12 20.61
CA ARG A 2 84.01 59.28 21.44
C ARG A 2 82.51 59.28 21.04
N VAL A 3 81.99 60.42 20.61
CA VAL A 3 80.59 60.58 20.21
C VAL A 3 80.30 59.89 18.87
N LYS A 4 81.23 59.94 17.88
CA LYS A 4 81.16 59.25 16.57
C LYS A 4 81.15 57.71 16.79
N LEU A 5 81.91 57.21 17.76
CA LEU A 5 82.00 55.81 18.04
C LEU A 5 80.70 55.27 18.67
N ILE A 6 80.06 56.06 19.53
CA ILE A 6 78.74 55.71 20.14
C ILE A 6 77.63 55.68 19.09
N ILE A 7 77.64 56.61 18.13
CA ILE A 7 76.66 56.67 17.04
C ILE A 7 76.82 55.42 16.13
N ILE A 8 78.08 55.00 15.82
CA ILE A 8 78.33 53.79 15.01
C ILE A 8 77.86 52.53 15.75
N CYS A 9 78.08 52.41 17.06
CA CYS A 9 77.61 51.30 17.84
C CYS A 9 76.07 51.18 17.91
N VAL A 10 75.38 52.33 18.07
CA VAL A 10 73.92 52.39 18.09
C VAL A 10 73.36 52.04 16.71
N LEU A 11 74.02 52.44 15.61
CA LEU A 11 73.60 52.10 14.26
C LEU A 11 73.79 50.61 13.94
N LEU A 12 74.88 50.02 14.41
CA LEU A 12 75.13 48.58 14.26
C LEU A 12 74.14 47.73 15.08
N THR A 13 73.79 48.14 16.32
CA THR A 13 72.77 47.46 17.10
C THR A 13 71.38 47.56 16.52
N LEU A 14 71.00 48.69 15.89
CA LEU A 14 69.77 48.87 15.13
C LEU A 14 69.72 47.96 13.91
N ILE A 15 70.80 47.90 13.11
CA ILE A 15 70.88 47.01 11.95
C ILE A 15 70.79 45.54 12.37
N SER A 16 71.50 45.15 13.45
CA SER A 16 71.40 43.80 13.98
C SER A 16 69.99 43.44 14.51
N CYS A 17 69.31 44.40 15.14
CA CYS A 17 67.97 44.22 15.60
C CYS A 17 66.96 44.13 14.43
N CYS A 18 67.11 44.95 13.41
CA CYS A 18 66.32 44.85 12.18
C CYS A 18 66.58 43.53 11.43
N PHE A 19 67.82 43.07 11.39
CA PHE A 19 68.16 41.78 10.78
C PHE A 19 67.61 40.59 11.59
N TYR A 20 67.63 40.68 12.94
CA TYR A 20 67.04 39.69 13.83
C TYR A 20 65.53 39.63 13.74
N ILE A 21 64.86 40.81 13.65
CA ILE A 21 63.45 40.91 13.41
C ILE A 21 63.09 40.33 12.03
N TYR A 22 63.83 40.69 10.98
CA TYR A 22 63.71 40.14 9.63
C TYR A 22 63.89 38.62 9.63
N TYR A 23 64.85 38.09 10.37
CA TYR A 23 65.10 36.63 10.49
C TYR A 23 63.94 35.93 11.24
N LEU A 24 63.36 36.52 12.28
CA LEU A 24 62.22 36.02 12.99
C LEU A 24 60.94 35.98 12.11
N PHE A 25 60.77 36.94 11.25
CA PHE A 25 59.62 36.98 10.32
C PHE A 25 59.79 36.12 9.07
N THR A 26 61.02 35.75 8.70
CA THR A 26 61.31 34.98 7.48
C THR A 26 61.59 33.48 7.75
N THR A 27 61.73 33.03 9.00
CA THR A 27 61.85 31.61 9.27
C THR A 27 60.51 30.94 9.02
N PRO A 28 60.42 30.01 8.06
CA PRO A 28 59.16 29.31 7.81
C PRO A 28 58.80 28.49 9.01
N ASN A 29 57.54 28.65 9.46
CA ASN A 29 56.98 27.84 10.54
C ASN A 29 56.89 26.39 10.04
N THR A 30 57.77 25.50 10.52
CA THR A 30 57.82 24.08 10.13
C THR A 30 57.27 23.16 11.17
N LEU A 31 56.49 22.14 10.76
CA LEU A 31 56.01 21.06 11.60
C LEU A 31 56.69 19.75 11.20
N LEU A 32 57.32 19.08 12.15
CA LEU A 32 57.91 17.76 11.95
C LEU A 32 56.84 16.67 12.21
N VAL A 33 56.54 15.86 11.20
CA VAL A 33 55.55 14.78 11.30
C VAL A 33 56.19 13.44 10.89
N SER A 34 55.76 12.37 11.52
CA SER A 34 56.19 11.02 11.15
C SER A 34 55.60 10.64 9.78
N ARG A 35 56.44 10.20 8.86
CA ARG A 35 56.04 9.76 7.53
C ARG A 35 55.11 8.55 7.56
N LYS A 36 55.19 7.72 8.60
CA LYS A 36 54.31 6.54 8.78
C LYS A 36 52.89 6.90 9.12
N ASP A 37 52.67 8.05 9.73
CA ASP A 37 51.35 8.52 10.18
C ASP A 37 50.69 9.49 9.21
N THR A 38 51.35 9.73 8.05
CA THR A 38 50.85 10.67 7.03
C THR A 38 50.34 9.96 5.79
N VAL A 39 49.08 10.27 5.41
CA VAL A 39 48.48 9.73 4.19
C VAL A 39 48.80 10.60 3.01
N PHE A 40 49.46 10.01 2.00
CA PHE A 40 49.82 10.66 0.74
C PHE A 40 48.80 10.28 -0.34
N ILE A 41 48.23 11.27 -1.02
CA ILE A 41 47.27 11.06 -2.09
C ILE A 41 47.77 11.71 -3.37
N THR A 42 47.77 10.96 -4.47
CA THR A 42 48.07 11.53 -5.78
C THR A 42 46.78 12.01 -6.40
N VAL A 43 46.74 13.30 -6.72
CA VAL A 43 45.56 13.92 -7.31
C VAL A 43 45.43 13.52 -8.79
N LYS A 44 44.33 12.89 -9.13
CA LYS A 44 43.98 12.50 -10.49
C LYS A 44 42.68 13.18 -10.90
N PRO A 45 42.48 13.46 -12.17
CA PRO A 45 41.17 13.92 -12.66
C PRO A 45 40.15 12.83 -12.46
N GLU A 46 39.03 13.16 -11.81
CA GLU A 46 37.90 12.26 -11.53
C GLU A 46 36.59 12.96 -11.90
N ALA A 47 35.54 12.16 -12.16
CA ALA A 47 34.20 12.69 -12.35
C ALA A 47 33.61 13.10 -10.99
N TYR A 48 33.00 14.27 -10.94
CA TYR A 48 32.31 14.73 -9.73
C TYR A 48 30.94 14.08 -9.64
N GLN A 49 30.71 13.36 -8.55
CA GLN A 49 29.42 12.79 -8.22
C GLN A 49 28.93 13.39 -6.91
N ASP A 50 27.82 14.12 -6.98
CA ASP A 50 27.12 14.54 -5.77
C ASP A 50 26.14 13.45 -5.36
N VAL A 51 26.45 12.79 -4.28
CA VAL A 51 25.74 11.60 -3.82
C VAL A 51 25.08 11.90 -2.48
N LEU A 52 23.78 11.60 -2.41
CA LEU A 52 23.01 11.64 -1.18
C LEU A 52 22.80 10.23 -0.65
N ILE A 53 23.29 9.96 0.54
CA ILE A 53 23.04 8.71 1.27
C ILE A 53 21.94 8.98 2.29
N THR A 54 20.89 8.16 2.26
CA THR A 54 19.77 8.26 3.22
C THR A 54 19.14 6.89 3.43
N ARG A 55 18.09 6.83 4.24
CA ARG A 55 17.38 5.59 4.54
C ARG A 55 15.96 5.64 3.99
N ALA A 56 15.54 4.52 3.41
CA ALA A 56 14.18 4.30 2.95
C ALA A 56 13.52 3.19 3.79
N ILE A 57 12.21 3.27 3.94
CA ILE A 57 11.42 2.33 4.76
C ILE A 57 10.66 1.41 3.81
N THR A 58 10.77 0.11 4.03
CA THR A 58 10.06 -0.92 3.25
C THR A 58 8.57 -0.94 3.58
N ILE A 59 7.74 -0.85 2.54
CA ILE A 59 6.28 -0.94 2.65
C ILE A 59 5.79 -2.01 1.67
N PRO A 60 5.05 -3.03 2.14
CA PRO A 60 4.41 -4.00 1.26
C PRO A 60 3.46 -3.30 0.28
N LYS A 61 3.46 -3.72 -0.99
CA LYS A 61 2.62 -3.13 -2.03
C LYS A 61 1.14 -3.47 -1.80
N GLU A 62 0.88 -4.67 -1.31
CA GLU A 62 -0.44 -5.15 -0.94
C GLU A 62 -0.48 -5.45 0.54
N SER A 63 -1.42 -4.81 1.21
CA SER A 63 -1.63 -4.94 2.64
C SER A 63 -3.12 -4.88 2.90
N THR A 64 -3.65 -5.87 3.59
CA THR A 64 -5.06 -5.94 3.94
C THR A 64 -5.23 -5.82 5.45
N VAL A 65 -6.04 -4.87 5.85
CA VAL A 65 -6.46 -4.70 7.24
C VAL A 65 -7.69 -5.58 7.48
N ILE A 66 -7.64 -6.39 8.52
CA ILE A 66 -8.75 -7.20 9.00
C ILE A 66 -9.34 -6.49 10.22
N SER A 67 -10.65 -6.23 10.18
CA SER A 67 -11.43 -5.68 11.28
C SER A 67 -12.63 -6.57 11.57
N SER A 68 -13.11 -6.58 12.81
CA SER A 68 -14.33 -7.29 13.17
C SER A 68 -15.56 -6.46 12.81
N GLU A 69 -16.48 -6.99 12.01
CA GLU A 69 -17.73 -6.27 11.68
C GLU A 69 -18.72 -6.25 12.85
N HIS A 70 -18.86 -7.38 13.55
CA HIS A 70 -19.87 -7.54 14.62
C HIS A 70 -19.30 -7.48 16.03
N GLY A 71 -17.95 -7.46 16.16
CA GLY A 71 -17.30 -7.57 17.47
C GLY A 71 -17.56 -8.93 18.14
N GLY A 72 -17.15 -9.06 19.40
CA GLY A 72 -17.34 -10.28 20.18
C GLY A 72 -16.13 -10.57 21.08
N LYS A 73 -16.25 -11.60 21.89
CA LYS A 73 -15.18 -12.08 22.77
C LYS A 73 -14.30 -13.07 22.02
N VAL A 74 -12.99 -12.88 22.06
CA VAL A 74 -12.01 -13.82 21.47
C VAL A 74 -12.03 -15.13 22.25
N ILE A 75 -12.42 -16.24 21.61
CA ILE A 75 -12.48 -17.56 22.24
C ILE A 75 -11.38 -18.49 21.79
N GLU A 76 -10.81 -18.26 20.61
CA GLU A 76 -9.72 -19.07 20.06
C GLU A 76 -8.82 -18.20 19.15
N ILE A 77 -7.51 -18.44 19.20
CA ILE A 77 -6.52 -17.83 18.32
C ILE A 77 -5.71 -18.97 17.69
N ASN A 78 -5.87 -19.16 16.39
CA ASN A 78 -5.27 -20.28 15.65
C ASN A 78 -3.92 -19.91 15.02
N LYS A 79 -3.61 -18.62 14.91
CA LYS A 79 -2.38 -18.10 14.30
C LYS A 79 -1.71 -17.08 15.20
N ALA A 80 -0.38 -17.08 15.18
CA ALA A 80 0.41 -16.07 15.86
C ALA A 80 0.85 -14.95 14.92
N ALA A 81 1.24 -13.80 15.48
CA ALA A 81 1.86 -12.74 14.70
C ALA A 81 3.12 -13.26 13.99
N PHE A 82 3.36 -12.78 12.79
CA PHE A 82 4.47 -13.14 11.89
C PHE A 82 4.41 -14.53 11.26
N GLU A 83 3.32 -15.27 11.43
CA GLU A 83 3.08 -16.51 10.70
C GLU A 83 2.57 -16.24 9.27
N SER A 84 2.90 -17.17 8.37
CA SER A 84 2.35 -17.20 7.01
C SER A 84 0.94 -17.76 7.03
N VAL A 85 0.03 -17.11 6.30
CA VAL A 85 -1.37 -17.51 6.18
C VAL A 85 -1.77 -17.60 4.72
N LYS A 86 -2.68 -18.53 4.42
CA LYS A 86 -3.30 -18.68 3.11
C LYS A 86 -4.70 -18.09 3.12
N LYS A 87 -5.16 -17.64 1.96
CA LYS A 87 -6.53 -17.15 1.78
C LYS A 87 -7.55 -18.18 2.27
N GLY A 88 -8.48 -17.74 3.13
CA GLY A 88 -9.51 -18.58 3.78
C GLY A 88 -9.05 -19.29 5.04
N GLU A 89 -7.77 -19.20 5.42
CA GLU A 89 -7.27 -19.83 6.65
C GLU A 89 -7.75 -19.08 7.88
N THR A 90 -8.24 -19.81 8.90
CA THR A 90 -8.77 -19.24 10.13
C THR A 90 -7.65 -18.68 11.00
N ILE A 91 -7.80 -17.41 11.39
CA ILE A 91 -6.86 -16.70 12.27
C ILE A 91 -7.34 -16.76 13.71
N ALA A 92 -8.62 -16.45 13.95
CA ALA A 92 -9.21 -16.43 15.28
C ALA A 92 -10.72 -16.68 15.21
N LEU A 93 -11.32 -17.05 16.33
CA LEU A 93 -12.75 -17.24 16.49
C LEU A 93 -13.27 -16.27 17.55
N LEU A 94 -14.34 -15.55 17.20
CA LEU A 94 -15.06 -14.65 18.09
C LEU A 94 -16.39 -15.28 18.52
N ALA A 95 -16.81 -15.07 19.77
CA ALA A 95 -18.14 -15.37 20.25
C ALA A 95 -18.90 -14.06 20.50
N ASN A 96 -20.06 -13.91 19.88
CA ASN A 96 -20.99 -12.83 20.12
C ASN A 96 -22.39 -13.41 20.26
N TYR A 97 -22.74 -13.76 21.50
CA TYR A 97 -24.01 -14.44 21.80
C TYR A 97 -25.23 -13.56 21.50
N ASP A 98 -25.13 -12.27 21.73
CA ASP A 98 -26.24 -11.33 21.46
C ASP A 98 -26.51 -11.24 19.96
N PHE A 99 -25.47 -11.09 19.16
CA PHE A 99 -25.58 -11.10 17.71
C PHE A 99 -26.07 -12.44 17.17
N MET A 100 -25.57 -13.56 17.69
CA MET A 100 -26.05 -14.90 17.28
C MET A 100 -27.52 -15.12 17.59
N LEU A 101 -27.98 -14.68 18.78
CA LEU A 101 -29.38 -14.77 19.16
C LEU A 101 -30.28 -13.93 18.25
N GLU A 102 -29.89 -12.68 17.97
CA GLU A 102 -30.61 -11.79 17.06
C GLU A 102 -30.66 -12.37 15.63
N ALA A 103 -29.50 -12.85 15.11
CA ALA A 103 -29.39 -13.47 13.79
C ALA A 103 -30.31 -14.71 13.68
N THR A 104 -30.31 -15.59 14.72
CA THR A 104 -31.13 -16.78 14.73
C THR A 104 -32.62 -16.44 14.79
N SER A 105 -33.03 -15.44 15.59
CA SER A 105 -34.41 -14.96 15.62
C SER A 105 -34.87 -14.43 14.27
N ARG A 106 -34.02 -13.61 13.61
CA ARG A 106 -34.32 -13.10 12.25
C ARG A 106 -34.46 -14.22 11.23
N MET A 107 -33.59 -15.23 11.30
CA MET A 107 -33.69 -16.41 10.42
C MET A 107 -35.00 -17.17 10.64
N ALA A 108 -35.43 -17.33 11.87
CA ALA A 108 -36.73 -17.98 12.20
C ALA A 108 -37.90 -17.20 11.61
N ASP A 109 -37.95 -15.88 11.79
CA ASP A 109 -38.99 -15.00 11.25
C ASP A 109 -39.04 -15.05 9.71
N ILE A 110 -37.90 -14.99 9.04
CA ILE A 110 -37.81 -15.08 7.57
C ILE A 110 -38.27 -16.47 7.11
N THR A 111 -37.85 -17.54 7.81
CA THR A 111 -38.27 -18.92 7.48
C THR A 111 -39.76 -19.10 7.60
N GLU A 112 -40.39 -18.52 8.63
CA GLU A 112 -41.84 -18.51 8.77
C GLU A 112 -42.54 -17.82 7.60
N GLN A 113 -42.06 -16.66 7.19
CA GLN A 113 -42.58 -15.93 6.02
C GLN A 113 -42.45 -16.77 4.73
N ILE A 114 -41.33 -17.43 4.49
CA ILE A 114 -41.12 -18.33 3.36
C ILE A 114 -42.15 -19.46 3.38
N ASN A 115 -42.37 -20.09 4.55
CA ASN A 115 -43.33 -21.16 4.70
C ASN A 115 -44.78 -20.68 4.44
N ASN A 116 -45.14 -19.49 4.89
CA ASN A 116 -46.45 -18.88 4.60
C ASN A 116 -46.65 -18.63 3.09
N LEU A 117 -45.64 -18.14 2.40
CA LEU A 117 -45.67 -17.95 0.96
C LEU A 117 -45.74 -19.30 0.18
N ARG A 118 -45.04 -20.33 0.64
CA ARG A 118 -45.11 -21.68 0.07
C ARG A 118 -46.50 -22.28 0.24
N ASN A 119 -47.13 -22.13 1.43
CA ASN A 119 -48.48 -22.55 1.68
C ASN A 119 -49.48 -21.81 0.77
N MET A 120 -49.35 -20.49 0.63
CA MET A 120 -50.17 -19.69 -0.30
C MET A 120 -50.05 -20.20 -1.74
N LYS A 121 -48.84 -20.52 -2.18
CA LYS A 121 -48.57 -21.10 -3.53
C LYS A 121 -49.30 -22.42 -3.70
N ILE A 122 -49.20 -23.34 -2.73
CA ILE A 122 -49.87 -24.64 -2.76
C ILE A 122 -51.38 -24.46 -2.83
N GLN A 123 -51.94 -23.53 -2.05
CA GLN A 123 -53.39 -23.25 -2.05
C GLN A 123 -53.85 -22.72 -3.42
N LEU A 124 -53.13 -21.78 -4.02
CA LEU A 124 -53.43 -21.30 -5.37
C LEU A 124 -53.39 -22.43 -6.43
N GLU A 125 -52.45 -23.34 -6.32
CA GLU A 125 -52.40 -24.52 -7.20
C GLU A 125 -53.54 -25.46 -7.01
N GLN A 126 -54.01 -25.65 -5.80
CA GLN A 126 -55.19 -26.48 -5.47
C GLN A 126 -56.47 -25.84 -6.02
N ASP A 127 -56.67 -24.53 -5.78
CA ASP A 127 -57.82 -23.77 -6.29
C ASP A 127 -57.90 -23.78 -7.81
N ALA A 128 -56.76 -23.70 -8.46
CA ALA A 128 -56.71 -23.80 -9.95
C ALA A 128 -57.09 -25.17 -10.45
N ARG A 129 -56.63 -26.25 -9.80
CA ARG A 129 -57.01 -27.63 -10.15
C ARG A 129 -58.49 -27.89 -9.91
N ASP A 130 -59.01 -27.48 -8.76
CA ASP A 130 -60.41 -27.66 -8.41
C ASP A 130 -61.36 -26.92 -9.39
N THR A 131 -61.02 -25.69 -9.73
CA THR A 131 -61.77 -24.91 -10.72
C THR A 131 -61.79 -25.62 -12.07
N LYS A 132 -60.65 -26.14 -12.52
CA LYS A 132 -60.56 -26.89 -13.79
C LYS A 132 -61.37 -28.18 -13.77
N LEU A 133 -61.35 -28.94 -12.67
CA LEU A 133 -62.12 -30.16 -12.53
C LEU A 133 -63.62 -29.87 -12.55
N ARG A 134 -64.12 -28.83 -11.81
CA ARG A 134 -65.51 -28.40 -11.81
C ARG A 134 -65.98 -27.94 -13.22
N LEU A 135 -65.10 -27.24 -13.96
CA LEU A 135 -65.40 -26.84 -15.30
C LEU A 135 -65.57 -28.06 -16.24
N GLN A 136 -64.67 -29.04 -16.16
CA GLN A 136 -64.75 -30.28 -16.92
C GLN A 136 -66.04 -31.07 -16.62
N GLU A 137 -66.46 -31.13 -15.34
CA GLU A 137 -67.68 -31.77 -14.91
C GLU A 137 -68.92 -31.04 -15.49
N ALA A 138 -68.99 -29.70 -15.38
CA ALA A 138 -70.07 -28.90 -15.93
C ALA A 138 -70.19 -29.05 -17.45
N GLN A 139 -69.04 -29.04 -18.17
CA GLN A 139 -69.02 -29.27 -19.63
C GLN A 139 -69.50 -30.69 -20.00
N HIS A 140 -69.14 -31.67 -19.21
CA HIS A 140 -69.61 -33.04 -19.40
C HIS A 140 -71.15 -33.11 -19.24
N GLN A 141 -71.69 -32.47 -18.17
CA GLN A 141 -73.14 -32.42 -17.92
C GLN A 141 -73.87 -31.68 -19.06
N VAL A 142 -73.36 -30.58 -19.55
CA VAL A 142 -73.92 -29.88 -20.75
C VAL A 142 -73.94 -30.82 -21.95
N MET A 143 -72.92 -31.61 -22.19
CA MET A 143 -72.91 -32.58 -23.30
C MET A 143 -73.99 -33.68 -23.12
N VAL A 144 -74.09 -34.26 -21.92
CA VAL A 144 -75.08 -35.28 -21.58
C VAL A 144 -76.51 -34.74 -21.73
N MET A 145 -76.80 -33.54 -21.14
CA MET A 145 -78.11 -32.92 -21.25
C MET A 145 -78.49 -32.53 -22.64
N THR A 146 -77.53 -32.09 -23.48
CA THR A 146 -77.73 -31.82 -24.92
C THR A 146 -78.16 -33.04 -25.68
N LYS A 147 -77.48 -34.18 -25.47
CA LYS A 147 -77.86 -35.49 -26.06
C LYS A 147 -79.24 -35.92 -25.61
N ASN A 148 -79.57 -35.78 -24.34
CA ASN A 148 -80.87 -36.11 -23.79
C ASN A 148 -81.99 -35.22 -24.40
N LEU A 149 -81.78 -33.90 -24.50
CA LEU A 149 -82.71 -32.98 -25.09
C LEU A 149 -83.03 -33.34 -26.57
N ILE A 150 -81.99 -33.66 -27.38
CA ILE A 150 -82.17 -34.13 -28.78
C ILE A 150 -83.07 -35.36 -28.82
N ARG A 151 -82.87 -36.32 -27.91
CA ARG A 151 -83.66 -37.55 -27.80
C ARG A 151 -85.10 -37.21 -27.45
N HIS A 152 -85.32 -36.33 -26.40
CA HIS A 152 -86.65 -35.92 -25.98
C HIS A 152 -87.40 -35.13 -27.06
N GLN A 153 -86.68 -34.27 -27.80
CA GLN A 153 -87.30 -33.58 -29.00
C GLN A 153 -87.75 -34.53 -30.09
N ALA A 154 -87.03 -35.64 -30.34
CA ALA A 154 -87.42 -36.66 -31.26
C ALA A 154 -88.65 -37.46 -30.81
N LEU A 155 -88.83 -37.65 -29.46
CA LEU A 155 -90.02 -38.30 -28.90
C LEU A 155 -91.22 -37.40 -28.82
N ASP A 156 -91.09 -36.08 -28.59
CA ASP A 156 -92.08 -35.08 -28.64
C ASP A 156 -92.74 -34.98 -30.03
N LYS A 157 -91.93 -34.95 -31.08
CA LYS A 157 -92.40 -35.00 -32.50
C LYS A 157 -93.30 -36.21 -32.77
N LYS A 158 -93.15 -37.29 -31.97
CA LYS A 158 -94.02 -38.52 -32.03
C LYS A 158 -95.13 -38.46 -31.05
N SER A 159 -95.37 -37.37 -30.29
CA SER A 159 -96.35 -37.23 -29.22
C SER A 159 -96.24 -38.29 -28.14
N MET A 160 -94.96 -38.73 -27.84
CA MET A 160 -94.70 -39.79 -26.87
C MET A 160 -94.25 -39.30 -25.51
N ILE A 161 -94.15 -37.97 -25.32
CA ILE A 161 -93.77 -37.36 -24.02
C ILE A 161 -94.64 -36.14 -23.71
N ALA A 162 -94.76 -35.76 -22.43
CA ALA A 162 -95.41 -34.53 -22.03
C ALA A 162 -94.57 -33.30 -22.34
N LYS A 163 -95.23 -32.17 -22.75
CA LYS A 163 -94.57 -30.92 -23.00
C LYS A 163 -93.78 -30.39 -21.79
N SER A 164 -94.30 -30.58 -20.58
CA SER A 164 -93.65 -30.24 -19.31
C SER A 164 -92.31 -30.94 -19.13
N GLU A 165 -92.16 -32.17 -19.59
CA GLU A 165 -90.93 -32.96 -19.50
C GLU A 165 -89.86 -32.36 -20.45
N LEU A 166 -90.28 -31.99 -21.63
CA LEU A 166 -89.39 -31.33 -22.58
C LEU A 166 -88.90 -29.95 -22.05
N GLU A 167 -89.79 -29.17 -21.43
CA GLU A 167 -89.40 -27.87 -20.84
C GLU A 167 -88.42 -28.08 -19.67
N HIS A 168 -88.70 -29.06 -18.81
CA HIS A 168 -87.80 -29.39 -17.69
C HIS A 168 -86.40 -29.75 -18.22
N GLN A 169 -86.23 -30.50 -19.31
CA GLN A 169 -84.96 -30.87 -19.90
C GLN A 169 -84.24 -29.63 -20.51
N LYS A 170 -84.99 -28.67 -21.06
CA LYS A 170 -84.45 -27.40 -21.54
C LYS A 170 -83.88 -26.57 -20.40
N ASP A 171 -84.68 -26.44 -19.34
CA ASP A 171 -84.28 -25.65 -18.14
C ASP A 171 -83.04 -26.26 -17.50
N MET A 172 -82.95 -27.57 -17.35
CA MET A 172 -81.74 -28.25 -16.86
C MET A 172 -80.51 -27.99 -17.73
N LEU A 173 -80.68 -28.08 -19.06
CA LEU A 173 -79.58 -27.78 -19.94
C LEU A 173 -79.15 -26.32 -19.85
N GLN A 174 -80.09 -25.39 -19.72
CA GLN A 174 -79.80 -23.99 -19.58
C GLN A 174 -79.05 -23.70 -18.28
N ASN A 175 -79.46 -24.30 -17.18
CA ASN A 175 -78.74 -24.20 -15.89
C ASN A 175 -77.29 -24.70 -15.99
N TRP A 176 -77.06 -25.89 -16.56
CA TRP A 176 -75.73 -26.43 -16.73
C TRP A 176 -74.87 -25.58 -17.70
N LYS A 177 -75.47 -25.01 -18.73
CA LYS A 177 -74.78 -24.07 -19.64
C LYS A 177 -74.33 -22.82 -18.91
N MET A 178 -75.24 -22.21 -18.09
CA MET A 178 -74.93 -21.03 -17.29
C MET A 178 -73.80 -21.31 -16.29
N GLN A 179 -73.88 -22.46 -15.61
CA GLN A 179 -72.84 -22.87 -14.67
C GLN A 179 -71.46 -23.10 -15.35
N SER A 180 -71.48 -23.75 -16.52
CA SER A 180 -70.29 -23.97 -17.32
C SER A 180 -69.64 -22.66 -17.78
N GLU A 181 -70.46 -21.67 -18.20
CA GLU A 181 -70.02 -20.35 -18.63
C GLU A 181 -69.36 -19.57 -17.48
N ILE A 182 -69.99 -19.56 -16.27
CA ILE A 182 -69.43 -18.91 -15.09
C ILE A 182 -68.05 -19.54 -14.72
N LEU A 183 -68.01 -20.87 -14.69
CA LEU A 183 -66.78 -21.58 -14.39
C LEU A 183 -65.68 -21.36 -15.46
N MET A 184 -66.08 -21.25 -16.76
CA MET A 184 -65.17 -20.95 -17.87
C MET A 184 -64.59 -19.53 -17.73
N GLU A 185 -65.43 -18.52 -17.42
CA GLU A 185 -64.95 -17.16 -17.18
C GLU A 185 -63.99 -17.12 -15.98
N HIS A 186 -64.30 -17.79 -14.90
CA HIS A 186 -63.42 -17.88 -13.74
C HIS A 186 -62.08 -18.57 -14.06
N ASN A 187 -62.16 -19.72 -14.78
CA ASN A 187 -60.94 -20.41 -15.21
C ASN A 187 -60.04 -19.51 -16.11
N ASN A 188 -60.64 -18.78 -17.07
CA ASN A 188 -59.93 -17.89 -17.96
C ASN A 188 -59.28 -16.69 -17.22
N LYS A 189 -59.93 -16.16 -16.22
CA LYS A 189 -59.33 -15.12 -15.33
C LYS A 189 -58.16 -15.70 -14.55
N ASN A 190 -58.31 -16.89 -14.00
CA ASN A 190 -57.28 -17.57 -13.25
C ASN A 190 -56.07 -17.88 -14.14
N GLU A 191 -56.28 -18.43 -15.35
CA GLU A 191 -55.17 -18.74 -16.28
C GLU A 191 -54.38 -17.50 -16.67
N LYS A 192 -54.95 -16.32 -16.67
CA LYS A 192 -54.27 -15.07 -16.93
C LYS A 192 -53.51 -14.51 -15.72
N SER A 193 -54.10 -14.62 -14.53
CA SER A 193 -53.55 -14.03 -13.28
C SER A 193 -52.58 -14.95 -12.52
N PHE A 194 -52.71 -16.26 -12.64
CA PHE A 194 -51.85 -17.21 -11.93
C PHE A 194 -50.38 -17.10 -12.27
N PRO A 195 -49.96 -17.00 -13.53
CA PRO A 195 -48.54 -16.89 -13.84
C PRO A 195 -47.87 -15.69 -13.19
N GLU A 196 -48.58 -14.56 -13.10
CA GLU A 196 -48.09 -13.35 -12.44
C GLU A 196 -48.04 -13.52 -10.90
N GLN A 197 -49.11 -14.08 -10.33
CA GLN A 197 -49.14 -14.37 -8.88
C GLN A 197 -48.06 -15.35 -8.47
N PHE A 198 -47.85 -16.43 -9.22
CA PHE A 198 -46.78 -17.37 -8.98
C PHE A 198 -45.41 -16.74 -9.09
N LYS A 199 -45.20 -15.90 -10.12
CA LYS A 199 -43.98 -15.17 -10.26
C LYS A 199 -43.72 -14.28 -9.06
N ASN A 200 -44.69 -13.49 -8.62
CA ASN A 200 -44.56 -12.59 -7.49
C ASN A 200 -44.25 -13.34 -6.19
N ILE A 201 -44.90 -14.49 -5.96
CA ILE A 201 -44.60 -15.34 -4.81
C ILE A 201 -43.19 -15.91 -4.88
N ASN A 202 -42.77 -16.45 -6.03
CA ASN A 202 -41.44 -17.00 -6.22
C ASN A 202 -40.36 -15.91 -6.07
N ASP A 203 -40.58 -14.72 -6.61
CA ASP A 203 -39.66 -13.57 -6.48
C ASP A 203 -39.53 -13.14 -5.00
N SER A 204 -40.66 -13.17 -4.24
CA SER A 204 -40.65 -12.89 -2.80
C SER A 204 -39.88 -13.95 -2.03
N ILE A 205 -40.11 -15.24 -2.29
CA ILE A 205 -39.35 -16.34 -1.68
C ILE A 205 -37.86 -16.19 -1.97
N PHE A 206 -37.50 -15.94 -3.22
CA PHE A 206 -36.09 -15.74 -3.61
C PHE A 206 -35.42 -14.58 -2.88
N LEU A 207 -36.14 -13.46 -2.68
CA LEU A 207 -35.65 -12.33 -1.91
C LEU A 207 -35.39 -12.72 -0.43
N LEU A 208 -36.35 -13.42 0.20
CA LEU A 208 -36.24 -13.87 1.58
C LEU A 208 -35.08 -14.89 1.74
N GLU A 209 -34.91 -15.81 0.80
CA GLU A 209 -33.79 -16.76 0.82
C GLU A 209 -32.44 -16.04 0.69
N ARG A 210 -32.36 -14.94 -0.08
CA ARG A 210 -31.17 -14.10 -0.10
C ARG A 210 -30.91 -13.40 1.24
N MET A 211 -31.99 -12.96 1.92
CA MET A 211 -31.85 -12.37 3.26
C MET A 211 -31.31 -13.38 4.28
N ILE A 212 -31.74 -14.64 4.23
CA ILE A 212 -31.18 -15.72 5.06
C ILE A 212 -29.67 -15.84 4.81
N LYS A 213 -29.26 -15.91 3.54
CA LYS A 213 -27.83 -16.00 3.21
C LYS A 213 -27.01 -14.82 3.71
N MET A 214 -27.56 -13.61 3.73
CA MET A 214 -26.87 -12.45 4.30
C MET A 214 -26.70 -12.57 5.81
N VAL A 215 -27.72 -13.08 6.52
CA VAL A 215 -27.64 -13.33 7.96
C VAL A 215 -26.60 -14.43 8.27
N GLU A 216 -26.62 -15.52 7.52
CA GLU A 216 -25.62 -16.61 7.63
C GLU A 216 -24.20 -16.09 7.41
N SER A 217 -24.00 -15.30 6.34
CA SER A 217 -22.69 -14.69 6.07
C SER A 217 -22.23 -13.77 7.20
N GLY A 218 -23.12 -13.03 7.83
CA GLY A 218 -22.80 -12.24 9.02
C GLY A 218 -22.35 -13.11 10.21
N MET A 219 -22.97 -14.27 10.39
CA MET A 219 -22.55 -15.21 11.44
C MET A 219 -21.19 -15.84 11.13
N GLU A 220 -20.90 -16.16 9.86
CA GLU A 220 -19.60 -16.66 9.42
C GLU A 220 -18.45 -15.66 9.67
N GLN A 221 -18.74 -14.35 9.67
CA GLN A 221 -17.76 -13.29 9.97
C GLN A 221 -17.27 -13.27 11.43
N LEU A 222 -17.88 -14.03 12.33
CA LEU A 222 -17.32 -14.29 13.66
C LEU A 222 -16.09 -15.20 13.60
N VAL A 223 -15.91 -15.94 12.51
CA VAL A 223 -14.69 -16.67 12.18
C VAL A 223 -13.79 -15.73 11.38
N ILE A 224 -12.75 -15.23 12.01
CA ILE A 224 -11.79 -14.32 11.37
C ILE A 224 -10.88 -15.13 10.47
N THR A 225 -10.98 -14.91 9.16
CA THR A 225 -10.18 -15.61 8.15
C THR A 225 -9.27 -14.67 7.38
N ALA A 226 -8.20 -15.20 6.80
CA ALA A 226 -7.29 -14.45 5.95
C ALA A 226 -7.94 -14.17 4.57
N PRO A 227 -8.14 -12.91 4.14
CA PRO A 227 -8.70 -12.59 2.82
C PRO A 227 -7.73 -12.78 1.66
N ILE A 228 -6.42 -12.76 1.93
CA ILE A 228 -5.33 -12.94 0.96
C ILE A 228 -4.25 -13.86 1.52
N ASP A 229 -3.41 -14.39 0.62
CA ASP A 229 -2.17 -15.06 1.01
C ASP A 229 -1.15 -14.03 1.48
N GLY A 230 -0.42 -14.31 2.56
CA GLY A 230 0.60 -13.38 3.05
C GLY A 230 1.16 -13.76 4.41
N VAL A 231 1.73 -12.76 5.09
CA VAL A 231 2.22 -12.88 6.46
C VAL A 231 1.40 -11.99 7.38
N LEU A 232 1.00 -12.52 8.51
CA LEU A 232 0.26 -11.80 9.55
C LEU A 232 1.20 -10.83 10.27
N SER A 233 1.38 -9.64 9.70
CA SER A 233 2.38 -8.67 10.18
C SER A 233 2.00 -8.03 11.51
N ILE A 234 0.72 -7.90 11.79
CA ILE A 234 0.18 -7.42 13.06
C ILE A 234 -1.00 -8.32 13.43
N LEU A 235 -1.03 -8.77 14.66
CA LEU A 235 -2.16 -9.43 15.29
C LEU A 235 -2.34 -8.81 16.68
N ASP A 236 -3.43 -8.09 16.85
CA ASP A 236 -3.76 -7.35 18.08
C ASP A 236 -4.95 -8.03 18.76
N LEU A 237 -4.73 -9.27 19.19
CA LEU A 237 -5.73 -10.12 19.85
C LEU A 237 -5.15 -10.82 21.06
N GLU A 238 -5.93 -10.83 22.15
CA GLU A 238 -5.66 -11.65 23.32
C GLU A 238 -6.85 -12.56 23.62
N LEU A 239 -6.58 -13.78 24.09
CA LEU A 239 -7.61 -14.73 24.46
C LEU A 239 -8.51 -14.16 25.56
N GLY A 240 -9.82 -14.14 25.35
CA GLY A 240 -10.77 -13.55 26.29
C GLY A 240 -11.02 -12.05 26.14
N GLN A 241 -10.28 -11.36 25.27
CA GLN A 241 -10.46 -9.94 24.96
C GLN A 241 -11.83 -9.69 24.34
N GLN A 242 -12.44 -8.56 24.67
CA GLN A 242 -13.66 -8.08 24.03
C GLN A 242 -13.32 -7.12 22.89
N ILE A 243 -13.68 -7.49 21.67
CA ILE A 243 -13.49 -6.69 20.44
C ILE A 243 -14.78 -5.93 20.12
N LYS A 244 -14.64 -4.66 19.76
CA LYS A 244 -15.78 -3.82 19.34
C LYS A 244 -16.04 -3.95 17.84
N PRO A 245 -17.27 -3.71 17.37
CA PRO A 245 -17.56 -3.59 15.94
C PRO A 245 -16.69 -2.52 15.28
N GLY A 246 -16.09 -2.84 14.12
CA GLY A 246 -15.18 -1.97 13.38
C GLY A 246 -13.74 -1.94 13.90
N GLU A 247 -13.45 -2.61 15.01
CA GLU A 247 -12.10 -2.65 15.59
C GLU A 247 -11.14 -3.44 14.68
N LYS A 248 -9.95 -2.88 14.47
CA LYS A 248 -8.89 -3.52 13.70
C LYS A 248 -8.28 -4.65 14.51
N ILE A 249 -8.22 -5.82 13.90
CA ILE A 249 -7.72 -7.06 14.53
C ILE A 249 -6.33 -7.40 14.04
N ALA A 250 -6.10 -7.31 12.74
CA ALA A 250 -4.88 -7.81 12.13
C ALA A 250 -4.52 -7.05 10.85
N ILE A 251 -3.26 -7.20 10.43
CA ILE A 251 -2.80 -6.81 9.09
C ILE A 251 -2.09 -7.99 8.46
N ILE A 252 -2.50 -8.34 7.25
CA ILE A 252 -1.79 -9.31 6.39
C ILE A 252 -1.07 -8.55 5.29
N ASP A 253 0.22 -8.81 5.16
CA ASP A 253 1.10 -8.26 4.14
C ASP A 253 1.49 -9.31 3.12
N ASN A 254 1.34 -8.99 1.84
CA ASN A 254 1.95 -9.75 0.77
C ASN A 254 3.42 -9.30 0.60
N LEU A 255 4.34 -10.13 1.09
CA LEU A 255 5.78 -9.81 1.07
C LEU A 255 6.46 -10.10 -0.28
N ASN A 256 5.72 -10.55 -1.31
CA ASN A 256 6.28 -10.79 -2.65
C ASN A 256 6.48 -9.49 -3.44
N SER A 257 5.80 -8.42 -3.05
CA SER A 257 5.93 -7.12 -3.70
C SER A 257 5.99 -6.00 -2.66
N TYR A 258 6.91 -5.05 -2.85
CA TYR A 258 7.10 -3.93 -1.94
C TYR A 258 7.57 -2.69 -2.69
N TYR A 259 7.42 -1.56 -2.05
CA TYR A 259 8.02 -0.28 -2.42
C TYR A 259 8.70 0.33 -1.19
N PHE A 260 9.44 1.39 -1.41
CA PHE A 260 10.15 2.07 -0.34
C PHE A 260 9.69 3.52 -0.25
N ASP A 261 9.35 3.94 0.96
CA ASP A 261 9.13 5.34 1.27
C ASP A 261 10.42 5.96 1.80
N VAL A 262 10.77 7.12 1.27
CA VAL A 262 11.92 7.89 1.71
C VAL A 262 11.51 9.34 1.94
N TYR A 263 12.07 9.93 3.00
CA TYR A 263 11.85 11.33 3.34
C TYR A 263 13.14 12.10 3.10
N PHE A 264 13.06 13.07 2.20
CA PHE A 264 14.17 13.97 1.86
C PHE A 264 13.95 15.35 2.46
N SER A 265 15.04 16.04 2.81
CA SER A 265 14.97 17.46 3.17
C SER A 265 14.48 18.29 1.96
N GLU A 266 13.65 19.31 2.23
CA GLU A 266 13.16 20.28 1.25
C GLU A 266 14.27 20.89 0.39
N TYR A 267 15.48 21.01 0.93
CA TYR A 267 16.68 21.47 0.19
C TYR A 267 16.92 20.70 -1.13
N TYR A 268 16.52 19.43 -1.19
CA TYR A 268 16.71 18.59 -2.36
C TYR A 268 15.51 18.56 -3.32
N LEU A 269 14.42 19.29 -3.05
CA LEU A 269 13.16 19.21 -3.78
C LEU A 269 13.34 19.42 -5.30
N ASN A 270 14.15 20.41 -5.70
CA ASN A 270 14.39 20.72 -7.10
C ASN A 270 15.44 19.82 -7.77
N ARG A 271 16.15 19.00 -7.00
CA ARG A 271 17.27 18.14 -7.45
C ARG A 271 16.85 16.69 -7.61
N ILE A 272 15.87 16.23 -6.86
CA ILE A 272 15.33 14.86 -6.91
C ILE A 272 14.15 14.85 -7.87
N LYS A 273 14.27 14.09 -8.95
CA LYS A 273 13.25 14.00 -10.01
C LYS A 273 12.69 12.60 -10.09
N PRO A 274 11.44 12.43 -10.55
CA PRO A 274 10.90 11.12 -10.93
C PRO A 274 11.83 10.44 -11.96
N HIS A 275 11.87 9.12 -11.91
CA HIS A 275 12.68 8.25 -12.76
C HIS A 275 14.22 8.36 -12.57
N SER A 276 14.70 9.10 -11.55
CA SER A 276 16.11 9.07 -11.19
C SER A 276 16.50 7.69 -10.67
N SER A 277 17.68 7.22 -11.08
CA SER A 277 18.23 5.94 -10.63
C SER A 277 18.80 6.07 -9.21
N VAL A 278 18.48 5.09 -8.40
CA VAL A 278 18.92 4.98 -7.01
C VAL A 278 19.53 3.60 -6.81
N ILE A 279 20.59 3.51 -6.08
CA ILE A 279 21.22 2.23 -5.73
C ILE A 279 20.97 1.99 -4.23
N SER A 280 20.54 0.78 -3.89
CA SER A 280 20.34 0.35 -2.51
C SER A 280 21.21 -0.86 -2.20
N GLN A 281 21.61 -0.98 -0.94
CA GLN A 281 22.23 -2.20 -0.38
C GLN A 281 21.18 -3.00 0.39
N ILE A 282 20.71 -4.09 -0.20
CA ILE A 282 19.72 -4.97 0.41
C ILE A 282 20.37 -6.34 0.65
N ASN A 283 20.48 -6.75 1.91
CA ASN A 283 21.10 -8.04 2.31
C ASN A 283 22.49 -8.26 1.69
N GLY A 284 23.29 -7.20 1.56
CA GLY A 284 24.63 -7.24 0.96
C GLY A 284 24.67 -7.27 -0.57
N GLN A 285 23.51 -7.19 -1.23
CA GLN A 285 23.40 -7.08 -2.68
C GLN A 285 23.03 -5.65 -3.09
N SER A 286 23.65 -5.19 -4.16
CA SER A 286 23.32 -3.89 -4.77
C SER A 286 22.06 -4.06 -5.62
N VAL A 287 20.95 -3.44 -5.21
CA VAL A 287 19.67 -3.49 -5.90
C VAL A 287 19.35 -2.11 -6.47
N PRO A 288 19.18 -1.99 -7.79
CA PRO A 288 18.76 -0.74 -8.39
C PRO A 288 17.29 -0.46 -8.09
N LEU A 289 17.02 0.77 -7.67
CA LEU A 289 15.69 1.30 -7.41
C LEU A 289 15.41 2.45 -8.38
N LEU A 290 14.12 2.70 -8.61
CA LEU A 290 13.65 3.82 -9.41
C LEU A 290 12.74 4.71 -8.55
N ILE A 291 12.90 6.02 -8.64
CA ILE A 291 11.95 6.97 -8.04
C ILE A 291 10.68 6.96 -8.88
N GLU A 292 9.62 6.34 -8.36
CA GLU A 292 8.32 6.25 -9.04
C GLU A 292 7.60 7.60 -8.99
N SER A 293 7.59 8.23 -7.81
CA SER A 293 6.92 9.51 -7.61
C SER A 293 7.58 10.32 -6.50
N VAL A 294 7.46 11.64 -6.59
CA VAL A 294 7.90 12.61 -5.58
C VAL A 294 6.69 13.40 -5.14
N SER A 295 6.46 13.50 -3.84
CA SER A 295 5.37 14.29 -3.27
C SER A 295 5.59 15.77 -3.54
N THR A 296 4.53 16.49 -3.88
CA THR A 296 4.51 17.95 -3.98
C THR A 296 4.26 18.62 -2.62
N ILE A 297 3.95 17.84 -1.58
CA ILE A 297 3.66 18.33 -0.24
C ILE A 297 4.93 18.24 0.59
N VAL A 298 5.28 19.34 1.26
CA VAL A 298 6.38 19.42 2.22
C VAL A 298 5.79 19.50 3.63
N GLU A 299 6.17 18.56 4.49
CA GLU A 299 5.76 18.51 5.90
C GLU A 299 7.00 18.48 6.79
N ASN A 300 7.06 19.36 7.77
CA ASN A 300 8.19 19.49 8.71
C ASN A 300 9.56 19.61 8.01
N GLY A 301 9.63 20.39 6.89
CA GLY A 301 10.86 20.59 6.11
C GLY A 301 11.33 19.35 5.34
N LYS A 302 10.44 18.37 5.13
CA LYS A 302 10.73 17.14 4.38
C LYS A 302 9.63 16.85 3.35
N PHE A 303 10.01 16.26 2.23
CA PHE A 303 9.08 15.72 1.26
C PHE A 303 9.28 14.21 1.11
N LYS A 304 8.23 13.53 0.74
CA LYS A 304 8.20 12.08 0.58
C LYS A 304 8.44 11.71 -0.89
N ALA A 305 9.23 10.66 -1.13
CA ALA A 305 9.30 10.02 -2.43
C ALA A 305 9.07 8.51 -2.29
N LYS A 306 8.48 7.93 -3.33
CA LYS A 306 8.21 6.51 -3.45
C LYS A 306 9.21 5.89 -4.43
N LEU A 307 9.91 4.85 -3.98
CA LEU A 307 10.85 4.11 -4.79
C LEU A 307 10.35 2.68 -5.02
N THR A 308 10.58 2.19 -6.24
CA THR A 308 10.24 0.81 -6.61
C THR A 308 11.51 0.07 -7.04
N PRO A 309 11.67 -1.20 -6.64
CA PRO A 309 12.79 -2.01 -7.11
C PRO A 309 12.58 -2.38 -8.58
N THR A 310 13.65 -2.25 -9.39
CA THR A 310 13.64 -2.72 -10.78
C THR A 310 13.79 -4.23 -10.88
N LEU A 311 14.39 -4.85 -9.86
CA LEU A 311 14.53 -6.29 -9.71
C LEU A 311 14.08 -6.67 -8.28
N LEU A 312 13.24 -7.68 -8.16
CA LEU A 312 12.81 -8.16 -6.86
C LEU A 312 13.98 -8.87 -6.16
N SER A 313 14.18 -8.59 -4.88
CA SER A 313 15.16 -9.29 -4.05
C SER A 313 14.73 -10.74 -3.86
N SER A 314 15.68 -11.67 -3.88
CA SER A 314 15.44 -13.09 -3.62
C SER A 314 15.01 -13.42 -2.19
N LYS A 315 15.18 -12.49 -1.26
CA LYS A 315 14.76 -12.64 0.15
C LYS A 315 13.65 -11.64 0.46
N PRO A 316 12.55 -12.07 1.09
CA PRO A 316 11.47 -11.18 1.48
C PRO A 316 11.96 -10.16 2.51
N LEU A 317 11.56 -8.90 2.35
CA LEU A 317 11.80 -7.84 3.31
C LEU A 317 10.61 -7.72 4.26
N LYS A 318 10.87 -7.27 5.48
CA LYS A 318 9.82 -7.06 6.48
C LYS A 318 9.23 -5.66 6.36
N ARG A 319 7.96 -5.50 6.70
CA ARG A 319 7.32 -4.19 6.87
C ARG A 319 8.14 -3.32 7.83
N GLY A 320 8.38 -2.06 7.47
CA GLY A 320 9.13 -1.12 8.29
C GLY A 320 10.65 -1.33 8.32
N GLN A 321 11.17 -2.35 7.62
CA GLN A 321 12.61 -2.55 7.51
C GLN A 321 13.25 -1.36 6.81
N SER A 322 14.28 -0.78 7.44
CA SER A 322 15.04 0.33 6.89
C SER A 322 16.17 -0.20 6.00
N ILE A 323 16.30 0.36 4.82
CA ILE A 323 17.39 0.09 3.88
C ILE A 323 18.16 1.38 3.60
N GLU A 324 19.47 1.27 3.38
CA GLU A 324 20.29 2.39 2.94
C GLU A 324 20.17 2.55 1.43
N ILE A 325 19.97 3.78 1.00
CA ILE A 325 19.90 4.15 -0.41
C ILE A 325 20.91 5.24 -0.75
N LYS A 326 21.46 5.13 -1.94
CA LYS A 326 22.43 6.06 -2.51
C LYS A 326 21.87 6.65 -3.81
N ILE A 327 21.66 7.96 -3.80
CA ILE A 327 21.09 8.70 -4.93
C ILE A 327 22.16 9.60 -5.51
N THR A 328 22.40 9.52 -6.81
CA THR A 328 23.26 10.46 -7.53
C THR A 328 22.41 11.68 -7.92
N LEU A 329 22.70 12.81 -7.28
CA LEU A 329 22.00 14.08 -7.51
C LEU A 329 22.55 14.83 -8.73
N GLN A 330 23.88 14.69 -8.96
CA GLN A 330 24.59 15.27 -10.09
C GLN A 330 25.76 14.36 -10.46
N ASP A 331 25.90 14.10 -11.74
CA ASP A 331 26.99 13.30 -12.30
C ASP A 331 27.62 14.11 -13.43
N ASP A 332 28.68 14.86 -13.11
CA ASP A 332 29.47 15.59 -14.10
C ASP A 332 30.58 14.68 -14.60
N LYS A 333 30.51 14.34 -15.86
CA LYS A 333 31.52 13.50 -16.54
C LYS A 333 32.84 14.26 -16.85
N GLU A 334 32.95 15.50 -16.40
CA GLU A 334 34.16 16.29 -16.58
C GLU A 334 35.29 15.78 -15.68
N ASN A 335 36.51 15.80 -16.20
CA ASN A 335 37.72 15.47 -15.47
C ASN A 335 38.08 16.62 -14.51
N LEU A 336 37.58 16.58 -13.29
CA LEU A 336 37.80 17.61 -12.27
C LEU A 336 38.85 17.15 -11.26
N LEU A 337 39.57 18.11 -10.70
CA LEU A 337 40.52 17.82 -9.63
C LEU A 337 39.75 17.74 -8.30
N LEU A 338 39.60 16.51 -7.82
CA LEU A 338 38.90 16.22 -6.57
C LEU A 338 39.90 15.80 -5.49
N VAL A 339 39.79 16.40 -4.32
CA VAL A 339 40.58 16.05 -3.15
C VAL A 339 39.66 15.66 -1.96
N PRO A 340 40.06 14.77 -1.06
CA PRO A 340 39.32 14.50 0.17
C PRO A 340 39.12 15.76 0.99
N ILE A 341 37.94 15.90 1.61
CA ILE A 341 37.61 17.06 2.46
C ILE A 341 38.63 17.21 3.59
N GLU A 342 39.11 16.10 4.12
CA GLU A 342 40.09 16.03 5.20
C GLU A 342 41.47 16.62 4.84
N SER A 343 41.77 16.76 3.53
CA SER A 343 43.02 17.39 3.07
C SER A 343 42.96 18.93 3.09
N ILE A 344 41.75 19.51 3.23
CA ILE A 344 41.56 20.98 3.20
C ILE A 344 41.76 21.53 4.60
N VAL A 345 42.65 22.50 4.68
CA VAL A 345 42.91 23.27 5.90
C VAL A 345 42.38 24.68 5.71
N THR A 346 41.52 25.15 6.59
CA THR A 346 40.98 26.51 6.54
C THR A 346 41.74 27.37 7.56
N ASP A 347 42.23 28.53 7.10
CA ASP A 347 42.93 29.49 7.96
C ASP A 347 41.96 30.42 8.71
N GLN A 348 42.45 31.17 9.69
CA GLN A 348 41.67 32.13 10.52
C GLN A 348 40.96 33.19 9.67
N ASP A 349 41.53 33.56 8.54
CA ASP A 349 40.99 34.51 7.57
C ASP A 349 40.00 33.89 6.55
N GLY A 350 39.62 32.60 6.75
CA GLY A 350 38.67 31.89 5.88
C GLY A 350 39.26 31.42 4.54
N GLY A 351 40.58 31.53 4.36
CA GLY A 351 41.28 30.99 3.16
C GLY A 351 41.40 29.46 3.23
N ASN A 352 41.21 28.81 2.08
CA ASN A 352 41.37 27.36 1.96
C ASN A 352 42.72 27.01 1.42
N PHE A 353 43.35 26.07 2.08
CA PHE A 353 44.72 25.59 1.76
C PHE A 353 44.77 24.08 1.79
N LEU A 354 45.76 23.52 1.11
CA LEU A 354 46.19 22.13 1.23
C LEU A 354 47.69 22.01 1.19
N TYR A 355 48.22 20.90 1.64
CA TYR A 355 49.65 20.64 1.65
C TYR A 355 50.06 19.82 0.44
N VAL A 356 50.84 20.45 -0.49
CA VAL A 356 51.38 19.81 -1.68
C VAL A 356 52.78 19.26 -1.35
N TYR A 357 52.92 17.93 -1.47
CA TYR A 357 54.20 17.26 -1.24
C TYR A 357 55.18 17.48 -2.39
N GLN A 358 56.39 17.94 -2.07
CA GLN A 358 57.48 18.12 -3.01
C GLN A 358 58.52 17.02 -2.82
N GLN A 359 58.56 16.08 -3.76
CA GLN A 359 59.41 14.90 -3.68
C GLN A 359 60.89 15.24 -3.65
N GLN A 360 61.32 16.37 -4.29
CA GLN A 360 62.71 16.77 -4.37
C GLN A 360 63.29 17.20 -3.01
N TYR A 361 62.46 17.70 -2.12
CA TYR A 361 62.88 18.27 -0.82
C TYR A 361 62.35 17.53 0.37
N ASP A 362 61.61 16.47 0.16
CA ASP A 362 60.93 15.65 1.17
C ASP A 362 60.13 16.45 2.19
N HIS A 363 59.43 17.47 1.74
CA HIS A 363 58.53 18.25 2.56
C HIS A 363 57.23 18.59 1.83
N ALA A 364 56.19 19.04 2.56
CA ALA A 364 54.94 19.51 1.99
C ALA A 364 54.73 21.00 2.28
N ILE A 365 54.31 21.74 1.27
CA ILE A 365 54.13 23.20 1.32
C ILE A 365 52.64 23.52 1.35
N LYS A 366 52.22 24.41 2.29
CA LYS A 366 50.91 24.97 2.37
C LYS A 366 50.61 25.81 1.13
N THR A 367 49.68 25.34 0.29
CA THR A 367 49.31 25.94 -0.97
C THR A 367 47.89 26.43 -0.94
N LYS A 368 47.64 27.69 -1.28
CA LYS A 368 46.32 28.27 -1.36
C LYS A 368 45.57 27.68 -2.52
N VAL A 369 44.31 27.30 -2.29
CA VAL A 369 43.40 26.69 -3.29
C VAL A 369 42.05 27.37 -3.33
N GLU A 370 41.45 27.34 -4.51
CA GLU A 370 40.08 27.79 -4.70
C GLU A 370 39.14 26.57 -4.79
N ILE A 371 38.09 26.59 -3.97
CA ILE A 371 37.10 25.51 -3.88
C ILE A 371 35.84 25.99 -4.59
N LYS A 372 35.20 25.09 -5.38
CA LYS A 372 33.94 25.40 -6.06
C LYS A 372 32.79 24.59 -5.47
N ARG A 373 32.87 23.28 -5.50
CA ARG A 373 31.83 22.35 -5.01
C ARG A 373 32.43 21.36 -4.03
N ARG A 374 31.62 20.90 -3.10
CA ARG A 374 32.01 19.81 -2.22
C ARG A 374 30.82 18.87 -1.97
N ASN A 375 31.08 17.60 -1.87
CA ASN A 375 30.14 16.58 -1.40
C ASN A 375 30.57 16.09 0.00
N THR A 376 30.04 14.97 0.45
CA THR A 376 30.34 14.39 1.77
C THR A 376 31.77 13.88 1.92
N GLU A 377 32.49 13.57 0.83
CA GLU A 377 33.81 12.93 0.84
C GLU A 377 34.89 13.76 0.16
N LYS A 378 34.54 14.47 -0.93
CA LYS A 378 35.50 15.16 -1.80
C LYS A 378 35.13 16.61 -2.06
N THR A 379 36.15 17.41 -2.38
CA THR A 379 36.03 18.83 -2.73
C THR A 379 36.66 19.09 -4.08
N GLU A 380 35.97 19.83 -4.93
CA GLU A 380 36.48 20.29 -6.24
C GLU A 380 37.40 21.47 -6.06
N ILE A 381 38.64 21.36 -6.63
CA ILE A 381 39.60 22.41 -6.66
C ILE A 381 39.67 23.02 -8.07
N THR A 382 39.49 24.33 -8.18
CA THR A 382 39.49 25.06 -9.44
C THR A 382 40.83 25.74 -9.75
N ALA A 383 41.58 26.12 -8.71
CA ALA A 383 42.87 26.76 -8.82
C ALA A 383 43.81 26.36 -7.68
N GLY A 384 45.12 26.43 -7.92
CA GLY A 384 46.13 26.17 -6.90
C GLY A 384 46.65 24.72 -6.85
N LEU A 385 46.11 23.80 -7.68
CA LEU A 385 46.52 22.39 -7.71
C LEU A 385 46.58 21.89 -9.17
N ASN A 386 47.56 21.05 -9.50
CA ASN A 386 47.67 20.42 -10.80
C ASN A 386 47.51 18.89 -10.71
N SER A 387 47.05 18.31 -11.82
CA SER A 387 46.96 16.85 -11.97
C SER A 387 48.33 16.20 -11.79
N GLY A 388 48.37 15.08 -11.05
CA GLY A 388 49.58 14.33 -10.79
C GLY A 388 50.34 14.79 -9.54
N GLN A 389 50.02 15.94 -8.94
CA GLN A 389 50.60 16.37 -7.68
C GLN A 389 50.19 15.46 -6.53
N ARG A 390 51.08 15.30 -5.56
CA ARG A 390 50.82 14.55 -4.36
C ARG A 390 50.44 15.52 -3.24
N ILE A 391 49.37 15.26 -2.56
CA ILE A 391 48.91 16.02 -1.40
C ILE A 391 49.00 15.13 -0.17
N ILE A 392 48.99 15.74 1.00
CA ILE A 392 48.93 15.02 2.27
C ILE A 392 47.65 15.36 3.04
N ILE A 393 47.14 14.39 3.80
CA ILE A 393 46.12 14.63 4.80
C ILE A 393 46.83 14.87 6.13
N PRO A 394 46.76 16.09 6.70
CA PRO A 394 47.40 16.40 7.96
C PRO A 394 46.76 15.62 9.10
N SER A 395 47.54 14.91 9.89
CA SER A 395 47.11 14.14 11.04
C SER A 395 46.83 15.01 12.28
N ASP A 396 47.37 16.25 12.32
CA ASP A 396 47.23 17.16 13.44
C ASP A 396 46.28 18.32 13.12
N LEU A 397 45.28 18.56 13.99
CA LEU A 397 44.33 19.67 13.91
C LEU A 397 44.99 21.07 13.98
N ASN A 398 46.23 21.17 14.48
CA ASN A 398 46.99 22.42 14.55
C ASN A 398 47.87 22.68 13.34
N SER A 399 47.82 21.84 12.29
CA SER A 399 48.66 21.98 11.08
C SER A 399 48.39 23.31 10.34
N ASN A 400 47.24 23.94 10.53
CA ASN A 400 46.88 25.23 9.93
C ASN A 400 47.87 26.39 10.24
N LYS A 401 48.64 26.29 11.36
CA LYS A 401 49.58 27.29 11.78
C LYS A 401 50.93 27.22 11.09
N TYR A 402 51.20 26.10 10.39
CA TYR A 402 52.50 25.86 9.80
C TYR A 402 52.47 26.02 8.29
N ASN A 403 53.56 26.57 7.70
CA ASN A 403 53.67 26.76 6.27
C ASN A 403 54.34 25.57 5.56
N ILE A 404 55.13 24.82 6.27
CA ILE A 404 55.85 23.65 5.77
C ILE A 404 55.70 22.49 6.72
N ILE A 405 55.49 21.29 6.18
CA ILE A 405 55.53 20.02 6.95
C ILE A 405 56.72 19.23 6.42
N GLU A 406 57.68 18.93 7.35
CA GLU A 406 58.84 18.09 7.07
C GLU A 406 58.60 16.67 7.65
N PHE A 407 59.15 15.68 6.95
CA PHE A 407 58.96 14.28 7.32
C PHE A 407 60.16 13.69 8.01
N LYS A 408 59.90 12.92 9.10
CA LYS A 408 60.92 12.22 9.83
C LYS A 408 60.76 10.71 9.66
#